data_1ed9486a32b1ba6e5d4bea0f5323c375
#
_entry.id   1ed9486a32b1ba6e5d4bea0f5323c375
#
_cell.length_a   1.000
_cell.length_b   1.000
_cell.length_c   1.000
_cell.angle_alpha   90.00
_cell.angle_beta   90.00
_cell.angle_gamma   90.00
#
_symmetry.space_group_name_H-M   'P 1'
#
loop_
_entity.id
_entity.type
_entity.pdbx_description
1 polymer ?
#
loop_
_entity_poly.entity_id
_entity_poly.type
_entity_poly.pdbx_seq_one_letter_code
_entity_poly.pdbx_strand_id
1 'polypeptide(L)'
;MNKMLKLRGQFKQKQRTPNFGPPRMKGGIVLTAKKIENIIDNLRYCESYWNSVSVIKGALISIEYIDIVPKSRRISCFFSKDKIVGAKFTDSIEKRHIITYYIDKKYIKETISKLQIIKQCVEEKMNDIVTNEMLDVIDSIIDFDKIKVSKSNFVGTIVDTSNIKKIYVHETNELSEERRIVSIFETEVDTKELLNKLEIDIPSDRIRNTTLLLNPDEIEKLTKSAPYLISMEVEDLSKIPSEEIYERNNEISKRIKKPSNEPIIGVIDTPFNDKVYFTEWVKPYNLVENLVNEDDLHHGTSVSSIIVDGPGLNPLMDDGCGNFKVRHFGISPGGKYSSFTIMTKIEKIVKENPDIKVWNLSLGSEKEIEKNFISSLGVLIISLIFVGTIP
;
A
#
# COMPACT_ATOMS: atom_id res chain seq x y z
N MET A 1 -7.60 0.61 0.02
CA MET A 1 -6.79 -0.52 -0.51
C MET A 1 -5.35 -0.06 -0.71
N ASN A 2 -4.39 -0.92 -0.40
CA ASN A 2 -2.97 -0.56 -0.52
C ASN A 2 -2.47 -0.66 -1.95
N LYS A 3 -1.52 0.23 -2.30
CA LYS A 3 -0.66 0.00 -3.45
C LYS A 3 0.15 -1.28 -3.23
N MET A 4 0.26 -2.10 -4.27
CA MET A 4 1.21 -3.22 -4.24
C MET A 4 2.64 -2.69 -4.30
N LEU A 5 3.42 -2.98 -3.27
CA LEU A 5 4.84 -2.64 -3.26
C LEU A 5 5.60 -3.60 -4.19
N LYS A 6 6.30 -3.04 -5.18
CA LYS A 6 7.24 -3.78 -6.00
C LYS A 6 8.62 -3.65 -5.38
N LEU A 7 9.11 -4.72 -4.78
CA LEU A 7 10.48 -4.77 -4.31
C LEU A 7 11.43 -4.74 -5.52
N ARG A 8 12.32 -3.73 -5.57
CA ARG A 8 13.39 -3.66 -6.57
C ARG A 8 14.64 -4.27 -5.93
N GLY A 9 15.08 -5.39 -6.43
CA GLY A 9 16.30 -6.06 -5.97
C GLY A 9 16.40 -7.48 -6.53
N GLN A 10 17.65 -7.96 -6.68
CA GLN A 10 17.88 -9.36 -6.98
C GLN A 10 17.89 -10.15 -5.69
N PHE A 11 16.78 -10.80 -5.37
CA PHE A 11 16.73 -11.74 -4.26
C PHE A 11 17.27 -13.08 -4.77
N LYS A 12 18.29 -13.63 -4.08
CA LYS A 12 18.70 -15.03 -4.29
C LYS A 12 17.54 -15.93 -3.86
N GLN A 13 16.69 -16.29 -4.80
CA GLN A 13 15.71 -17.35 -4.56
C GLN A 13 16.50 -18.68 -4.43
N LYS A 14 16.24 -19.42 -3.36
CA LYS A 14 16.56 -20.85 -3.38
C LYS A 14 15.91 -21.43 -4.64
N GLN A 15 16.70 -22.01 -5.54
CA GLN A 15 16.16 -22.73 -6.69
C GLN A 15 15.27 -23.86 -6.14
N ARG A 16 13.98 -23.58 -6.06
CA ARG A 16 12.98 -24.63 -6.00
C ARG A 16 12.86 -25.12 -7.42
N THR A 17 13.15 -26.37 -7.67
CA THR A 17 12.76 -27.06 -8.90
C THR A 17 11.27 -26.79 -9.09
N PRO A 18 10.87 -26.05 -10.14
CA PRO A 18 9.47 -25.75 -10.34
C PRO A 18 8.76 -27.05 -10.69
N ASN A 19 7.96 -27.56 -9.78
CA ASN A 19 7.04 -28.65 -10.07
C ASN A 19 5.83 -28.01 -10.80
N PHE A 20 5.99 -27.68 -12.08
CA PHE A 20 4.94 -27.17 -12.93
C PHE A 20 4.04 -28.32 -13.40
N GLY A 21 3.23 -28.83 -12.48
CA GLY A 21 2.06 -29.61 -12.90
C GLY A 21 1.04 -28.71 -13.62
N PRO A 22 0.13 -29.30 -14.41
CA PRO A 22 -0.94 -28.54 -15.05
C PRO A 22 -1.76 -27.76 -13.99
N PRO A 23 -2.37 -26.61 -14.38
CA PRO A 23 -3.22 -25.86 -13.46
C PRO A 23 -4.33 -26.75 -12.89
N ARG A 24 -4.52 -26.72 -11.57
CA ARG A 24 -5.55 -27.48 -10.88
C ARG A 24 -6.36 -26.61 -9.94
N MET A 25 -7.63 -26.91 -9.77
CA MET A 25 -8.48 -26.33 -8.74
C MET A 25 -8.01 -26.80 -7.37
N LYS A 26 -8.23 -26.00 -6.33
CA LYS A 26 -7.94 -26.38 -4.94
C LYS A 26 -8.71 -27.65 -4.59
N GLY A 27 -8.09 -28.56 -3.85
CA GLY A 27 -8.71 -29.86 -3.50
C GLY A 27 -10.09 -29.68 -2.86
N GLY A 28 -11.04 -30.51 -3.28
CA GLY A 28 -12.42 -30.46 -2.84
C GLY A 28 -13.31 -29.39 -3.49
N ILE A 29 -12.73 -28.52 -4.34
CA ILE A 29 -13.52 -27.51 -5.08
C ILE A 29 -14.00 -28.13 -6.39
N VAL A 30 -15.28 -27.91 -6.66
CA VAL A 30 -15.96 -28.25 -7.91
C VAL A 30 -16.46 -26.96 -8.53
N LEU A 31 -16.22 -26.75 -9.83
CA LEU A 31 -16.76 -25.60 -10.57
C LEU A 31 -18.05 -26.01 -11.27
N THR A 32 -19.13 -25.24 -11.06
CA THR A 32 -20.41 -25.47 -11.71
C THR A 32 -20.69 -24.45 -12.81
N ALA A 33 -21.48 -24.84 -13.83
CA ALA A 33 -21.97 -23.92 -14.86
C ALA A 33 -22.69 -22.71 -14.25
N LYS A 34 -23.46 -22.90 -13.17
CA LYS A 34 -24.12 -21.83 -12.43
C LYS A 34 -23.13 -20.84 -11.82
N LYS A 35 -21.99 -21.30 -11.29
CA LYS A 35 -20.95 -20.40 -10.76
C LYS A 35 -20.30 -19.58 -11.88
N ILE A 36 -20.08 -20.18 -13.05
CA ILE A 36 -19.59 -19.48 -14.24
C ILE A 36 -20.59 -18.39 -14.65
N GLU A 37 -21.89 -18.69 -14.69
CA GLU A 37 -22.93 -17.70 -15.00
C GLU A 37 -22.93 -16.53 -14.00
N ASN A 38 -22.84 -16.81 -12.70
CA ASN A 38 -22.75 -15.75 -11.69
C ASN A 38 -21.56 -14.81 -11.92
N ILE A 39 -20.42 -15.34 -12.36
CA ILE A 39 -19.25 -14.51 -12.69
C ILE A 39 -19.49 -13.70 -13.97
N ILE A 40 -20.16 -14.30 -14.97
CA ILE A 40 -20.56 -13.57 -16.18
C ILE A 40 -21.48 -12.40 -15.83
N ASP A 41 -22.46 -12.62 -14.96
CA ASP A 41 -23.40 -11.56 -14.54
C ASP A 41 -22.70 -10.45 -13.76
N ASN A 42 -21.75 -10.79 -12.89
CA ASN A 42 -20.90 -9.81 -12.23
C ASN A 42 -20.11 -8.96 -13.25
N LEU A 43 -19.55 -9.60 -14.28
CA LEU A 43 -18.79 -8.90 -15.33
C LEU A 43 -19.69 -8.04 -16.21
N ARG A 44 -20.92 -8.48 -16.54
CA ARG A 44 -21.93 -7.68 -17.26
C ARG A 44 -22.31 -6.42 -16.49
N TYR A 45 -22.49 -6.55 -15.17
CA TYR A 45 -22.71 -5.39 -14.31
C TYR A 45 -21.52 -4.42 -14.36
N CYS A 46 -20.29 -4.92 -14.22
CA CYS A 46 -19.08 -4.10 -14.33
C CYS A 46 -18.96 -3.44 -15.72
N GLU A 47 -19.28 -4.16 -16.80
CA GLU A 47 -19.27 -3.61 -18.16
C GLU A 47 -20.27 -2.45 -18.31
N SER A 48 -21.50 -2.64 -17.85
CA SER A 48 -22.54 -1.60 -17.89
C SER A 48 -22.13 -0.38 -17.09
N TYR A 49 -21.64 -0.57 -15.87
CA TYR A 49 -21.16 0.51 -14.99
C TYR A 49 -20.05 1.32 -15.67
N TRP A 50 -19.01 0.65 -16.15
CA TRP A 50 -17.84 1.32 -16.72
C TRP A 50 -18.09 1.95 -18.09
N ASN A 51 -19.10 1.51 -18.80
CA ASN A 51 -19.55 2.16 -20.04
C ASN A 51 -20.22 3.50 -19.76
N SER A 52 -20.81 3.71 -18.59
CA SER A 52 -21.39 5.00 -18.17
C SER A 52 -20.34 5.99 -17.64
N VAL A 53 -19.13 5.52 -17.26
CA VAL A 53 -18.06 6.34 -16.71
C VAL A 53 -17.10 6.78 -17.81
N SER A 54 -16.95 8.09 -18.00
CA SER A 54 -16.08 8.71 -19.03
C SER A 54 -14.80 9.32 -18.49
N VAL A 55 -14.68 9.49 -17.16
CA VAL A 55 -13.55 10.19 -16.51
C VAL A 55 -12.23 9.46 -16.70
N ILE A 56 -12.26 8.12 -16.70
CA ILE A 56 -11.12 7.25 -16.96
C ILE A 56 -11.41 6.35 -18.17
N LYS A 57 -10.37 6.02 -18.93
CA LYS A 57 -10.50 5.16 -20.13
C LYS A 57 -10.65 3.70 -19.78
N GLY A 58 -9.98 3.24 -18.74
CA GLY A 58 -10.03 1.87 -18.25
C GLY A 58 -11.15 1.64 -17.25
N ALA A 59 -11.11 0.48 -16.59
CA ALA A 59 -12.04 0.05 -15.57
C ALA A 59 -11.29 -0.41 -14.31
N LEU A 60 -11.80 -0.03 -13.13
CA LEU A 60 -11.36 -0.54 -11.85
C LEU A 60 -12.27 -1.70 -11.42
N ILE A 61 -11.72 -2.90 -11.35
CA ILE A 61 -12.48 -4.12 -11.00
C ILE A 61 -11.86 -4.73 -9.75
N SER A 62 -12.68 -4.93 -8.73
CA SER A 62 -12.30 -5.62 -7.51
C SER A 62 -12.77 -7.07 -7.53
N ILE A 63 -11.86 -7.98 -7.22
CA ILE A 63 -12.10 -9.41 -7.16
C ILE A 63 -11.87 -9.90 -5.74
N GLU A 64 -12.92 -10.42 -5.11
CA GLU A 64 -12.83 -11.17 -3.87
C GLU A 64 -12.59 -12.64 -4.20
N TYR A 65 -11.52 -13.19 -3.69
CA TYR A 65 -11.18 -14.60 -3.83
C TYR A 65 -11.78 -15.42 -2.70
N ILE A 66 -11.88 -16.73 -2.89
CA ILE A 66 -12.36 -17.66 -1.86
C ILE A 66 -11.32 -17.86 -0.74
N ASP A 67 -10.06 -17.56 -1.02
CA ASP A 67 -8.92 -17.77 -0.13
C ASP A 67 -7.77 -16.81 -0.44
N ILE A 68 -6.61 -17.01 0.19
CA ILE A 68 -5.35 -16.37 -0.16
C ILE A 68 -4.79 -17.04 -1.41
N VAL A 69 -4.85 -16.35 -2.56
CA VAL A 69 -4.48 -16.90 -3.86
C VAL A 69 -3.05 -16.50 -4.24
N PRO A 70 -2.17 -17.45 -4.61
CA PRO A 70 -0.83 -17.14 -5.07
C PRO A 70 -0.85 -16.34 -6.38
N LYS A 71 0.19 -15.54 -6.63
CA LYS A 71 0.27 -14.62 -7.78
C LYS A 71 0.00 -15.32 -9.13
N SER A 72 0.47 -16.55 -9.30
CA SER A 72 0.28 -17.34 -10.52
C SER A 72 -1.16 -17.84 -10.76
N ARG A 73 -2.06 -17.64 -9.80
CA ARG A 73 -3.47 -18.09 -9.86
C ARG A 73 -4.46 -16.94 -9.71
N ARG A 74 -4.02 -15.73 -9.97
CA ARG A 74 -4.84 -14.52 -9.94
C ARG A 74 -5.24 -14.19 -11.36
N ILE A 75 -6.46 -14.44 -11.74
CA ILE A 75 -7.11 -14.06 -13.01
C ILE A 75 -6.21 -13.91 -14.28
N SER A 76 -5.07 -14.58 -14.32
CA SER A 76 -4.12 -14.46 -15.44
C SER A 76 -4.74 -14.88 -16.79
N CYS A 77 -5.79 -15.68 -16.75
CA CYS A 77 -6.53 -16.09 -17.93
C CYS A 77 -7.78 -15.25 -18.22
N PHE A 78 -8.12 -14.26 -17.38
CA PHE A 78 -9.28 -13.38 -17.60
C PHE A 78 -8.92 -12.18 -18.47
N PHE A 79 -7.94 -11.41 -18.06
CA PHE A 79 -7.57 -10.15 -18.70
C PHE A 79 -6.17 -10.24 -19.30
N SER A 80 -6.02 -9.87 -20.56
CA SER A 80 -4.73 -9.99 -21.26
C SER A 80 -3.67 -9.02 -20.78
N LYS A 81 -4.08 -7.87 -20.25
CA LYS A 81 -3.19 -6.84 -19.68
C LYS A 81 -3.91 -6.21 -18.50
N ASP A 82 -3.50 -6.60 -17.31
CA ASP A 82 -4.01 -6.06 -16.07
C ASP A 82 -2.90 -5.35 -15.29
N LYS A 83 -3.29 -4.33 -14.54
CA LYS A 83 -2.44 -3.66 -13.56
C LYS A 83 -3.11 -3.79 -12.20
N ILE A 84 -2.44 -4.45 -11.26
CA ILE A 84 -2.93 -4.46 -9.88
C ILE A 84 -2.65 -3.09 -9.27
N VAL A 85 -3.71 -2.40 -8.87
CA VAL A 85 -3.66 -1.05 -8.30
C VAL A 85 -4.03 -1.04 -6.81
N GLY A 86 -4.57 -2.14 -6.28
CA GLY A 86 -4.87 -2.26 -4.87
C GLY A 86 -5.01 -3.71 -4.44
N ALA A 87 -4.67 -3.99 -3.17
CA ALA A 87 -4.88 -5.29 -2.55
C ALA A 87 -5.18 -5.14 -1.07
N LYS A 88 -6.12 -5.92 -0.55
CA LYS A 88 -6.42 -6.03 0.88
C LYS A 88 -6.89 -7.44 1.22
N PHE A 89 -6.95 -7.72 2.51
CA PHE A 89 -7.65 -8.89 3.01
C PHE A 89 -9.07 -8.52 3.46
N THR A 90 -9.95 -9.50 3.51
CA THR A 90 -11.27 -9.33 4.13
C THR A 90 -11.14 -9.15 5.64
N ASP A 91 -12.11 -8.48 6.27
CA ASP A 91 -12.13 -8.26 7.72
C ASP A 91 -12.61 -9.49 8.50
N SER A 92 -13.07 -10.53 7.81
CA SER A 92 -13.50 -11.79 8.40
C SER A 92 -12.32 -12.56 9.05
N ILE A 93 -12.64 -13.45 9.99
CA ILE A 93 -11.66 -14.35 10.64
C ILE A 93 -10.89 -15.13 9.57
N GLU A 94 -11.58 -15.68 8.60
CA GLU A 94 -10.96 -16.30 7.43
C GLU A 94 -10.51 -15.22 6.43
N LYS A 95 -9.23 -14.88 6.47
CA LYS A 95 -8.65 -13.89 5.58
C LYS A 95 -8.68 -14.36 4.13
N ARG A 96 -9.30 -13.57 3.27
CA ARG A 96 -9.36 -13.78 1.82
C ARG A 96 -8.79 -12.57 1.10
N HIS A 97 -8.20 -12.77 -0.06
CA HIS A 97 -7.73 -11.66 -0.88
C HIS A 97 -8.90 -10.90 -1.51
N ILE A 98 -8.80 -9.57 -1.48
CA ILE A 98 -9.52 -8.66 -2.37
C ILE A 98 -8.47 -7.90 -3.17
N ILE A 99 -8.47 -8.05 -4.48
CA ILE A 99 -7.50 -7.40 -5.36
C ILE A 99 -8.24 -6.52 -6.34
N THR A 100 -7.83 -5.26 -6.46
CA THR A 100 -8.37 -4.32 -7.44
C THR A 100 -7.42 -4.19 -8.61
N TYR A 101 -7.96 -4.40 -9.79
CA TYR A 101 -7.27 -4.34 -11.06
C TYR A 101 -7.72 -3.11 -11.85
N TYR A 102 -6.77 -2.44 -12.49
CA TYR A 102 -7.04 -1.48 -13.56
C TYR A 102 -6.83 -2.17 -14.90
N ILE A 103 -7.86 -2.20 -15.74
CA ILE A 103 -7.89 -2.92 -17.02
C ILE A 103 -8.47 -2.05 -18.14
N ASP A 104 -8.16 -2.37 -19.38
CA ASP A 104 -8.88 -1.81 -20.55
C ASP A 104 -10.29 -2.41 -20.62
N LYS A 105 -11.31 -1.56 -20.77
CA LYS A 105 -12.75 -1.96 -20.80
C LYS A 105 -13.05 -3.06 -21.81
N LYS A 106 -12.36 -3.13 -22.93
CA LYS A 106 -12.56 -4.18 -23.97
C LYS A 106 -12.35 -5.60 -23.43
N TYR A 107 -11.42 -5.78 -22.47
CA TYR A 107 -11.13 -7.10 -21.90
C TYR A 107 -12.27 -7.65 -21.06
N ILE A 108 -13.17 -6.80 -20.54
CA ILE A 108 -14.38 -7.27 -19.84
C ILE A 108 -15.24 -8.06 -20.83
N LYS A 109 -15.52 -7.47 -22.00
CA LYS A 109 -16.34 -8.09 -23.05
C LYS A 109 -15.72 -9.38 -23.61
N GLU A 110 -14.40 -9.35 -23.85
CA GLU A 110 -13.65 -10.53 -24.32
C GLU A 110 -13.72 -11.66 -23.28
N THR A 111 -13.62 -11.34 -21.99
CA THR A 111 -13.71 -12.32 -20.91
C THR A 111 -15.10 -12.90 -20.78
N ILE A 112 -16.16 -12.07 -20.88
CA ILE A 112 -17.55 -12.54 -20.90
C ILE A 112 -17.75 -13.55 -22.03
N SER A 113 -17.33 -13.21 -23.26
CA SER A 113 -17.46 -14.09 -24.42
C SER A 113 -16.74 -15.43 -24.23
N LYS A 114 -15.54 -15.40 -23.66
CA LYS A 114 -14.76 -16.61 -23.33
C LYS A 114 -15.48 -17.48 -22.30
N LEU A 115 -15.97 -16.87 -21.21
CA LEU A 115 -16.70 -17.57 -20.16
C LEU A 115 -17.98 -18.19 -20.66
N GLN A 116 -18.70 -17.54 -21.61
CA GLN A 116 -19.90 -18.11 -22.26
C GLN A 116 -19.56 -19.38 -23.03
N ILE A 117 -18.47 -19.38 -23.81
CA ILE A 117 -18.02 -20.59 -24.53
C ILE A 117 -17.70 -21.72 -23.54
N ILE A 118 -16.95 -21.39 -22.47
CA ILE A 118 -16.57 -22.37 -21.45
C ILE A 118 -17.80 -22.91 -20.73
N LYS A 119 -18.74 -22.04 -20.35
CA LYS A 119 -20.02 -22.44 -19.72
C LYS A 119 -20.77 -23.41 -20.59
N GLN A 120 -20.93 -23.09 -21.87
CA GLN A 120 -21.63 -24.00 -22.83
C GLN A 120 -20.95 -25.36 -22.90
N CYS A 121 -19.61 -25.42 -22.97
CA CYS A 121 -18.88 -26.69 -22.94
C CYS A 121 -19.11 -27.47 -21.64
N VAL A 122 -19.17 -26.78 -20.49
CA VAL A 122 -19.45 -27.41 -19.19
C VAL A 122 -20.85 -27.98 -19.13
N GLU A 123 -21.85 -27.27 -19.63
CA GLU A 123 -23.26 -27.73 -19.73
C GLU A 123 -23.40 -28.93 -20.66
N GLU A 124 -22.87 -28.84 -21.87
CA GLU A 124 -23.07 -29.84 -22.91
C GLU A 124 -22.22 -31.10 -22.77
N LYS A 125 -21.00 -30.98 -22.20
CA LYS A 125 -20.00 -32.06 -22.21
C LYS A 125 -19.60 -32.57 -20.83
N MET A 126 -19.92 -31.83 -19.76
CA MET A 126 -19.45 -32.12 -18.39
C MET A 126 -20.61 -32.22 -17.38
N ASN A 127 -21.85 -32.31 -17.79
CA ASN A 127 -23.03 -32.39 -16.92
C ASN A 127 -23.06 -31.31 -15.85
N ASP A 128 -22.84 -30.05 -16.24
CA ASP A 128 -22.83 -28.84 -15.37
C ASP A 128 -21.71 -28.77 -14.32
N ILE A 129 -20.79 -29.72 -14.27
CA ILE A 129 -19.81 -29.84 -13.21
C ILE A 129 -18.42 -30.12 -13.78
N VAL A 130 -17.40 -29.40 -13.29
CA VAL A 130 -16.01 -29.66 -13.61
C VAL A 130 -15.25 -30.08 -12.37
N THR A 131 -14.51 -31.18 -12.45
CA THR A 131 -13.58 -31.67 -11.41
C THR A 131 -12.15 -31.71 -11.94
N ASN A 132 -11.18 -31.90 -11.04
CA ASN A 132 -9.78 -32.03 -11.45
C ASN A 132 -9.51 -33.28 -12.31
N GLU A 133 -10.23 -34.38 -12.06
CA GLU A 133 -10.14 -35.61 -12.83
C GLU A 133 -10.59 -35.39 -14.29
N MET A 134 -11.63 -34.58 -14.50
CA MET A 134 -12.09 -34.19 -15.85
C MET A 134 -11.05 -33.31 -16.55
N LEU A 135 -10.36 -32.42 -15.80
CA LEU A 135 -9.30 -31.58 -16.37
C LEU A 135 -8.08 -32.41 -16.80
N ASP A 136 -7.79 -33.53 -16.14
CA ASP A 136 -6.68 -34.41 -16.52
C ASP A 136 -6.93 -35.12 -17.88
N VAL A 137 -8.21 -35.38 -18.22
CA VAL A 137 -8.60 -36.03 -19.47
C VAL A 137 -9.34 -35.08 -20.43
N ILE A 138 -9.14 -33.77 -20.31
CA ILE A 138 -9.90 -32.72 -20.98
C ILE A 138 -9.89 -32.86 -22.52
N ASP A 139 -8.78 -33.35 -23.11
CA ASP A 139 -8.68 -33.57 -24.58
C ASP A 139 -9.64 -34.64 -25.10
N SER A 140 -10.06 -35.58 -24.25
CA SER A 140 -11.07 -36.59 -24.62
C SER A 140 -12.50 -36.07 -24.49
N ILE A 141 -12.71 -34.96 -23.78
CA ILE A 141 -14.02 -34.38 -23.51
C ILE A 141 -14.30 -33.21 -24.48
N ILE A 142 -13.31 -32.37 -24.72
CA ILE A 142 -13.43 -31.12 -25.50
C ILE A 142 -12.59 -31.20 -26.75
N ASP A 143 -13.20 -30.96 -27.88
CA ASP A 143 -12.55 -30.79 -29.18
C ASP A 143 -12.13 -29.30 -29.32
N PHE A 144 -10.88 -29.01 -28.99
CA PHE A 144 -10.33 -27.63 -28.96
C PHE A 144 -10.23 -27.01 -30.36
N ASP A 145 -10.24 -27.78 -31.42
CA ASP A 145 -10.24 -27.28 -32.82
C ASP A 145 -11.58 -26.65 -33.20
N LYS A 146 -12.67 -27.05 -32.53
CA LYS A 146 -14.02 -26.52 -32.76
C LYS A 146 -14.37 -25.29 -31.92
N ILE A 147 -13.68 -25.03 -30.84
CA ILE A 147 -13.94 -23.90 -29.98
C ILE A 147 -12.85 -22.84 -30.13
N LYS A 148 -13.20 -21.54 -30.05
CA LYS A 148 -12.27 -20.41 -30.18
C LYS A 148 -11.47 -20.13 -28.90
N VAL A 149 -11.17 -21.16 -28.11
CA VAL A 149 -10.42 -21.05 -26.84
C VAL A 149 -9.38 -22.16 -26.81
N SER A 150 -8.10 -21.82 -26.66
CA SER A 150 -7.04 -22.82 -26.53
C SER A 150 -7.19 -23.63 -25.25
N LYS A 151 -6.72 -24.89 -25.23
CA LYS A 151 -6.73 -25.76 -24.05
C LYS A 151 -6.16 -25.07 -22.81
N SER A 152 -4.99 -24.41 -22.94
CA SER A 152 -4.35 -23.73 -21.82
C SER A 152 -5.23 -22.61 -21.26
N ASN A 153 -5.85 -21.78 -22.10
CA ASN A 153 -6.77 -20.74 -21.70
C ASN A 153 -8.07 -21.31 -21.11
N PHE A 154 -8.58 -22.40 -21.65
CA PHE A 154 -9.78 -23.07 -21.14
C PHE A 154 -9.56 -23.57 -19.71
N VAL A 155 -8.54 -24.41 -19.50
CA VAL A 155 -8.20 -24.96 -18.18
C VAL A 155 -7.81 -23.84 -17.20
N GLY A 156 -6.99 -22.91 -17.63
CA GLY A 156 -6.59 -21.76 -16.79
C GLY A 156 -7.78 -20.92 -16.35
N THR A 157 -8.74 -20.64 -17.26
CA THR A 157 -9.94 -19.86 -16.94
C THR A 157 -10.85 -20.62 -15.95
N ILE A 158 -10.99 -21.94 -16.10
CA ILE A 158 -11.72 -22.78 -15.13
C ILE A 158 -11.10 -22.67 -13.74
N VAL A 159 -9.78 -22.85 -13.65
CA VAL A 159 -9.07 -22.79 -12.37
C VAL A 159 -9.14 -21.37 -11.76
N ASP A 160 -8.96 -20.32 -12.56
CA ASP A 160 -9.09 -18.96 -12.08
C ASP A 160 -10.52 -18.67 -11.59
N THR A 161 -11.55 -19.08 -12.35
CA THR A 161 -12.96 -18.94 -11.96
C THR A 161 -13.28 -19.68 -10.66
N SER A 162 -12.70 -20.86 -10.46
CA SER A 162 -12.91 -21.65 -9.23
C SER A 162 -12.44 -20.94 -7.97
N ASN A 163 -11.40 -20.09 -8.08
CA ASN A 163 -10.84 -19.31 -6.99
C ASN A 163 -11.59 -18.00 -6.72
N ILE A 164 -12.46 -17.55 -7.61
CA ILE A 164 -13.19 -16.29 -7.46
C ILE A 164 -14.44 -16.53 -6.62
N LYS A 165 -14.69 -15.64 -5.64
CA LYS A 165 -15.95 -15.57 -4.91
C LYS A 165 -16.91 -14.57 -5.56
N LYS A 166 -16.42 -13.36 -5.85
CA LYS A 166 -17.23 -12.26 -6.42
C LYS A 166 -16.35 -11.29 -7.22
N ILE A 167 -16.91 -10.72 -8.29
CA ILE A 167 -16.35 -9.60 -9.04
C ILE A 167 -17.29 -8.41 -8.88
N TYR A 168 -16.74 -7.21 -8.61
CA TYR A 168 -17.57 -6.02 -8.37
C TYR A 168 -16.79 -4.72 -8.61
N VAL A 169 -17.52 -3.62 -8.73
CA VAL A 169 -16.97 -2.27 -8.66
C VAL A 169 -16.90 -1.87 -7.17
N HIS A 170 -15.72 -1.50 -6.73
CA HIS A 170 -15.58 -0.97 -5.37
C HIS A 170 -16.02 0.49 -5.34
N GLU A 171 -16.87 0.84 -4.40
CA GLU A 171 -17.30 2.21 -4.12
C GLU A 171 -17.18 2.50 -2.63
N THR A 172 -16.71 3.69 -2.30
CA THR A 172 -16.65 4.18 -0.93
C THR A 172 -17.70 5.27 -0.78
N ASN A 173 -18.73 5.02 0.01
CA ASN A 173 -19.89 5.90 0.15
C ASN A 173 -19.87 6.74 1.43
N GLU A 174 -18.99 6.42 2.38
CA GLU A 174 -18.91 7.08 3.68
C GLU A 174 -17.48 7.53 3.94
N LEU A 175 -17.26 8.84 3.88
CA LEU A 175 -16.07 9.51 4.37
C LEU A 175 -16.52 10.51 5.43
N SER A 176 -15.72 10.69 6.46
CA SER A 176 -16.08 11.58 7.55
C SER A 176 -15.92 13.07 7.16
N GLU A 177 -16.61 13.94 7.89
CA GLU A 177 -16.74 15.38 7.61
C GLU A 177 -15.50 16.23 7.91
N GLU A 178 -14.50 15.67 8.61
CA GLU A 178 -13.26 16.40 8.92
C GLU A 178 -12.28 16.39 7.74
N ARG A 179 -11.35 17.35 7.73
CA ARG A 179 -10.29 17.42 6.72
C ARG A 179 -9.45 16.16 6.73
N ARG A 180 -9.38 15.46 5.59
CA ARG A 180 -8.85 14.11 5.55
C ARG A 180 -7.84 13.87 4.44
N ILE A 181 -7.00 12.90 4.70
CA ILE A 181 -6.07 12.35 3.73
C ILE A 181 -6.75 11.15 3.07
N VAL A 182 -6.93 11.23 1.77
CA VAL A 182 -7.55 10.17 0.95
C VAL A 182 -6.55 9.67 -0.07
N SER A 183 -6.45 8.36 -0.22
CA SER A 183 -5.71 7.76 -1.32
C SER A 183 -6.68 7.27 -2.39
N ILE A 184 -6.39 7.59 -3.65
CA ILE A 184 -7.15 7.10 -4.79
C ILE A 184 -6.40 5.99 -5.51
N PHE A 185 -7.11 5.20 -6.30
CA PHE A 185 -6.48 4.21 -7.17
C PHE A 185 -5.66 4.88 -8.27
N GLU A 186 -4.53 4.27 -8.60
CA GLU A 186 -3.73 4.70 -9.74
C GLU A 186 -4.43 4.33 -11.05
N THR A 187 -4.56 5.32 -11.95
CA THR A 187 -5.15 5.16 -13.28
C THR A 187 -4.13 5.55 -14.36
N GLU A 188 -4.55 5.62 -15.61
CA GLU A 188 -3.72 6.12 -16.72
C GLU A 188 -3.61 7.65 -16.75
N VAL A 189 -4.47 8.33 -16.00
CA VAL A 189 -4.55 9.79 -15.96
C VAL A 189 -3.76 10.30 -14.76
N ASP A 190 -3.02 11.39 -14.95
CA ASP A 190 -2.40 12.10 -13.82
C ASP A 190 -3.43 12.53 -12.79
N THR A 191 -3.09 12.44 -11.50
CA THR A 191 -4.03 12.72 -10.41
C THR A 191 -4.63 14.12 -10.47
N LYS A 192 -3.83 15.15 -10.80
CA LYS A 192 -4.34 16.51 -10.91
C LYS A 192 -5.27 16.69 -12.12
N GLU A 193 -4.91 16.10 -13.26
CA GLU A 193 -5.78 16.08 -14.45
C GLU A 193 -7.08 15.35 -14.16
N LEU A 194 -7.03 14.25 -13.43
CA LEU A 194 -8.20 13.47 -13.03
C LEU A 194 -9.14 14.28 -12.14
N LEU A 195 -8.59 14.98 -11.15
CA LEU A 195 -9.37 15.85 -10.26
C LEU A 195 -10.00 17.04 -11.03
N ASN A 196 -9.27 17.65 -11.95
CA ASN A 196 -9.80 18.70 -12.80
C ASN A 196 -11.00 18.22 -13.66
N LYS A 197 -10.94 16.99 -14.19
CA LYS A 197 -12.07 16.38 -14.91
C LYS A 197 -13.31 16.16 -14.03
N LEU A 198 -13.10 16.06 -12.71
CA LEU A 198 -14.17 15.94 -11.71
C LEU A 198 -14.59 17.32 -11.14
N GLU A 199 -14.08 18.40 -11.71
CA GLU A 199 -14.31 19.77 -11.22
C GLU A 199 -13.87 19.98 -9.76
N ILE A 200 -12.82 19.25 -9.33
CA ILE A 200 -12.23 19.36 -8.00
C ILE A 200 -10.88 20.06 -8.17
N ASP A 201 -10.83 21.34 -7.87
CA ASP A 201 -9.60 22.14 -7.94
C ASP A 201 -8.87 22.10 -6.60
N ILE A 202 -7.69 21.45 -6.59
CA ILE A 202 -6.85 21.31 -5.41
C ILE A 202 -5.45 21.85 -5.71
N PRO A 203 -4.88 22.70 -4.84
CA PRO A 203 -3.48 23.12 -4.94
C PRO A 203 -2.51 21.93 -5.01
N SER A 204 -1.45 22.07 -5.81
CA SER A 204 -0.50 20.95 -6.05
C SER A 204 0.26 20.50 -4.80
N ASP A 205 0.42 21.37 -3.82
CA ASP A 205 1.02 21.06 -2.51
C ASP A 205 0.14 20.14 -1.63
N ARG A 206 -1.16 20.03 -1.96
CA ARG A 206 -2.09 19.07 -1.34
C ARG A 206 -2.25 17.75 -2.11
N ILE A 207 -1.49 17.58 -3.18
CA ILE A 207 -1.47 16.36 -4.00
C ILE A 207 -0.10 15.71 -3.89
N ARG A 208 -0.06 14.45 -3.50
CA ARG A 208 1.16 13.64 -3.44
C ARG A 208 0.93 12.30 -4.12
N ASN A 209 1.35 12.18 -5.37
CA ASN A 209 1.02 11.03 -6.21
C ASN A 209 -0.49 10.78 -6.22
N THR A 210 -0.95 9.68 -5.62
CA THR A 210 -2.37 9.34 -5.48
C THR A 210 -2.95 9.64 -4.08
N THR A 211 -2.20 10.31 -3.23
CA THR A 211 -2.65 10.73 -1.89
C THR A 211 -3.01 12.21 -1.91
N LEU A 212 -4.17 12.53 -1.39
CA LEU A 212 -4.81 13.85 -1.44
C LEU A 212 -5.12 14.32 -0.04
N LEU A 213 -4.89 15.60 0.23
CA LEU A 213 -5.38 16.27 1.43
C LEU A 213 -6.62 17.09 1.05
N LEU A 214 -7.79 16.60 1.41
CA LEU A 214 -9.08 17.15 1.02
C LEU A 214 -9.77 17.89 2.17
N ASN A 215 -10.53 18.94 1.84
CA ASN A 215 -11.50 19.53 2.74
C ASN A 215 -12.87 18.84 2.59
N PRO A 216 -13.85 19.11 3.48
CA PRO A 216 -15.16 18.45 3.43
C PRO A 216 -15.89 18.58 2.09
N ASP A 217 -15.89 19.77 1.48
CA ASP A 217 -16.56 20.00 0.18
C ASP A 217 -15.91 19.21 -0.95
N GLU A 218 -14.57 19.12 -0.94
CA GLU A 218 -13.80 18.36 -1.93
C GLU A 218 -14.03 16.84 -1.75
N ILE A 219 -14.16 16.38 -0.49
CA ILE A 219 -14.51 15.00 -0.15
C ILE A 219 -15.92 14.68 -0.67
N GLU A 220 -16.89 15.53 -0.39
CA GLU A 220 -18.28 15.34 -0.83
C GLU A 220 -18.34 15.24 -2.36
N LYS A 221 -17.67 16.16 -3.07
CA LYS A 221 -17.59 16.12 -4.53
C LYS A 221 -16.95 14.83 -5.03
N LEU A 222 -15.82 14.40 -4.47
CA LEU A 222 -15.14 13.18 -4.87
C LEU A 222 -16.01 11.94 -4.62
N THR A 223 -16.64 11.86 -3.45
CA THR A 223 -17.52 10.74 -3.08
C THR A 223 -18.74 10.65 -3.96
N LYS A 224 -19.34 11.79 -4.34
CA LYS A 224 -20.51 11.83 -5.23
C LYS A 224 -20.15 11.55 -6.70
N SER A 225 -19.04 12.11 -7.17
CA SER A 225 -18.69 12.05 -8.61
C SER A 225 -17.89 10.80 -8.98
N ALA A 226 -17.06 10.28 -8.07
CA ALA A 226 -16.15 9.19 -8.35
C ALA A 226 -15.83 8.31 -7.11
N PRO A 227 -16.84 7.72 -6.44
CA PRO A 227 -16.64 6.90 -5.24
C PRO A 227 -15.75 5.68 -5.53
N TYR A 228 -15.73 5.23 -6.77
CA TYR A 228 -14.90 4.10 -7.24
C TYR A 228 -13.40 4.41 -7.29
N LEU A 229 -12.99 5.68 -7.27
CA LEU A 229 -11.58 6.06 -7.23
C LEU A 229 -10.98 5.94 -5.84
N ILE A 230 -11.76 6.07 -4.78
CA ILE A 230 -11.28 6.11 -3.41
C ILE A 230 -10.79 4.71 -3.01
N SER A 231 -9.50 4.59 -2.78
CA SER A 231 -8.88 3.32 -2.40
C SER A 231 -8.84 3.13 -0.89
N MET A 232 -8.57 4.19 -0.16
CA MET A 232 -8.56 4.19 1.31
C MET A 232 -8.61 5.62 1.86
N GLU A 233 -9.14 5.76 3.05
CA GLU A 233 -8.99 6.92 3.90
C GLU A 233 -7.78 6.71 4.82
N VAL A 234 -7.01 7.76 5.06
CA VAL A 234 -5.86 7.73 5.94
C VAL A 234 -6.12 8.64 7.12
N GLU A 235 -6.04 8.09 8.32
CA GLU A 235 -6.14 8.92 9.52
C GLU A 235 -4.96 9.89 9.61
N ASP A 236 -5.26 11.09 10.10
CA ASP A 236 -4.25 12.10 10.34
C ASP A 236 -3.47 11.77 11.62
N LEU A 237 -2.14 11.61 11.51
CA LEU A 237 -1.23 11.39 12.63
C LEU A 237 -0.96 12.68 13.43
N SER A 238 -1.79 13.70 13.30
CA SER A 238 -1.62 15.00 13.97
C SER A 238 -1.69 14.92 15.50
N LYS A 239 -2.13 13.80 16.06
CA LYS A 239 -2.12 13.53 17.50
C LYS A 239 -1.00 12.56 17.84
N ILE A 240 0.24 13.05 17.81
CA ILE A 240 1.33 12.37 18.51
C ILE A 240 1.08 12.62 19.99
N PRO A 241 0.93 11.58 20.83
CA PRO A 241 0.76 11.78 22.25
C PRO A 241 1.95 12.54 22.82
N SER A 242 1.69 13.54 23.62
CA SER A 242 2.72 14.07 24.53
C SER A 242 2.96 12.97 25.54
N GLU A 243 4.11 12.30 25.47
CA GLU A 243 4.50 11.32 26.49
C GLU A 243 4.53 11.99 27.87
N GLU A 244 4.04 11.26 28.87
CA GLU A 244 4.08 11.70 30.26
C GLU A 244 5.51 12.04 30.66
N ILE A 245 5.68 13.22 31.19
CA ILE A 245 6.97 13.78 31.63
C ILE A 245 7.42 12.97 32.86
N TYR A 246 8.42 12.12 32.69
CA TYR A 246 9.12 11.54 33.82
C TYR A 246 9.92 12.62 34.52
N GLU A 247 9.67 12.81 35.81
CA GLU A 247 10.37 13.78 36.67
C GLU A 247 11.89 13.60 36.59
N ARG A 248 12.55 14.70 36.40
CA ARG A 248 14.02 14.78 36.36
C ARG A 248 14.61 14.50 37.71
N ASN A 249 15.46 13.51 37.79
CA ASN A 249 16.45 13.42 38.87
C ASN A 249 17.85 13.62 38.30
N ASN A 250 18.48 14.72 38.77
CA ASN A 250 19.89 15.01 38.85
C ASN A 250 20.70 15.34 37.58
N GLU A 251 21.14 16.58 37.51
CA GLU A 251 22.23 17.07 36.70
C GLU A 251 23.54 16.31 37.01
N ILE A 252 23.77 15.24 36.28
CA ILE A 252 25.12 14.69 36.20
C ILE A 252 25.83 15.49 35.11
N SER A 253 26.87 16.24 35.49
CA SER A 253 27.77 16.91 34.56
C SER A 253 28.57 15.85 33.79
N LYS A 254 27.92 15.22 32.80
CA LYS A 254 28.58 14.27 31.92
C LYS A 254 29.45 15.03 30.92
N ARG A 255 30.67 14.54 30.69
CA ARG A 255 31.54 15.00 29.62
C ARG A 255 31.75 13.91 28.62
N ILE A 256 31.35 14.14 27.41
CA ILE A 256 31.64 13.27 26.24
C ILE A 256 32.83 13.87 25.47
N LYS A 257 33.65 13.04 24.84
CA LYS A 257 34.73 13.47 23.94
C LYS A 257 34.15 14.31 22.79
N LYS A 258 34.94 15.23 22.25
CA LYS A 258 34.54 15.97 21.05
C LYS A 258 34.40 15.03 19.85
N PRO A 259 33.40 15.24 18.98
CA PRO A 259 33.26 14.44 17.77
C PRO A 259 34.44 14.64 16.81
N SER A 260 34.77 13.60 16.05
CA SER A 260 35.78 13.63 15.01
C SER A 260 35.22 13.12 13.68
N ASN A 261 35.56 11.91 13.28
CA ASN A 261 35.14 11.30 12.02
C ASN A 261 34.06 10.21 12.19
N GLU A 262 33.34 10.24 13.30
CA GLU A 262 32.28 9.23 13.54
C GLU A 262 31.19 9.29 12.46
N PRO A 263 30.57 8.15 12.16
CA PRO A 263 29.46 8.10 11.22
C PRO A 263 28.29 8.99 11.65
N ILE A 264 27.52 9.45 10.66
CA ILE A 264 26.34 10.30 10.89
C ILE A 264 25.08 9.46 10.79
N ILE A 265 24.24 9.57 11.81
CA ILE A 265 22.87 9.05 11.81
C ILE A 265 21.89 10.23 11.64
N GLY A 266 20.95 10.10 10.71
CA GLY A 266 19.87 11.06 10.57
C GLY A 266 18.77 10.78 11.60
N VAL A 267 18.30 11.81 12.28
CA VAL A 267 17.15 11.73 13.20
C VAL A 267 16.06 12.66 12.70
N ILE A 268 14.87 12.12 12.53
CA ILE A 268 13.66 12.88 12.17
C ILE A 268 12.69 12.73 13.33
N ASP A 269 12.42 13.82 14.05
CA ASP A 269 11.73 13.79 15.34
C ASP A 269 11.10 15.16 15.70
N THR A 270 10.75 15.37 16.96
CA THR A 270 10.49 16.69 17.54
C THR A 270 11.76 17.53 17.56
N PRO A 271 11.69 18.85 17.73
CA PRO A 271 12.88 19.72 17.74
C PRO A 271 13.91 19.35 18.82
N PHE A 272 15.16 19.71 18.58
CA PHE A 272 16.31 19.42 19.44
C PHE A 272 16.59 20.59 20.40
N ASN A 273 16.92 20.28 21.64
CA ASN A 273 17.42 21.24 22.64
C ASN A 273 18.93 21.34 22.54
N ASP A 274 19.45 22.47 22.14
CA ASP A 274 20.90 22.73 22.00
C ASP A 274 21.63 22.98 23.33
N LYS A 275 20.90 23.13 24.45
CA LYS A 275 21.44 23.34 25.80
C LYS A 275 21.80 22.03 26.51
N VAL A 276 22.30 21.02 25.78
CA VAL A 276 22.67 19.71 26.34
C VAL A 276 24.19 19.48 26.24
N TYR A 277 24.72 18.59 27.12
CA TYR A 277 26.17 18.34 27.22
C TYR A 277 26.79 17.74 25.95
N PHE A 278 26.01 17.13 25.08
CA PHE A 278 26.44 16.49 23.84
C PHE A 278 26.12 17.30 22.58
N THR A 279 25.82 18.59 22.73
CA THR A 279 25.38 19.43 21.60
C THR A 279 26.40 19.48 20.46
N GLU A 280 27.70 19.37 20.72
CA GLU A 280 28.74 19.35 19.69
C GLU A 280 28.65 18.15 18.75
N TRP A 281 27.92 17.08 19.13
CA TRP A 281 27.70 15.86 18.35
C TRP A 281 26.47 15.96 17.43
N VAL A 282 25.64 16.98 17.63
CA VAL A 282 24.38 17.12 16.95
C VAL A 282 24.37 18.36 16.06
N LYS A 283 24.03 18.17 14.80
CA LYS A 283 23.74 19.28 13.88
C LYS A 283 22.22 19.41 13.73
N PRO A 284 21.57 20.34 14.45
CA PRO A 284 20.12 20.47 14.44
C PRO A 284 19.62 21.30 13.26
N TYR A 285 18.46 20.93 12.72
CA TYR A 285 17.66 21.65 11.76
C TYR A 285 16.22 21.71 12.26
N ASN A 286 15.80 22.86 12.79
CA ASN A 286 14.42 23.06 13.19
C ASN A 286 13.59 23.49 11.98
N LEU A 287 12.70 22.63 11.53
CA LEU A 287 11.81 22.82 10.38
C LEU A 287 10.36 23.09 10.82
N VAL A 288 10.20 23.54 12.06
CA VAL A 288 8.91 23.90 12.65
C VAL A 288 8.73 25.40 12.55
N GLU A 289 7.58 25.83 12.01
CA GLU A 289 7.30 27.27 11.75
C GLU A 289 6.73 28.01 12.95
N ASN A 290 6.27 27.28 13.98
CA ASN A 290 5.63 27.87 15.16
C ASN A 290 6.58 27.92 16.35
N LEU A 291 6.22 28.75 17.36
CA LEU A 291 6.89 28.77 18.66
C LEU A 291 6.85 27.36 19.28
N VAL A 292 8.04 26.84 19.59
CA VAL A 292 8.25 25.52 20.18
C VAL A 292 8.32 25.71 21.70
N ASN A 293 7.51 24.98 22.46
CA ASN A 293 7.61 24.95 23.91
C ASN A 293 8.80 24.10 24.36
N GLU A 294 9.30 24.31 25.59
CA GLU A 294 10.41 23.49 26.11
C GLU A 294 10.07 21.99 26.14
N ASP A 295 8.83 21.64 26.40
CA ASP A 295 8.35 20.25 26.41
C ASP A 295 8.44 19.59 25.03
N ASP A 296 8.25 20.35 23.95
CA ASP A 296 8.37 19.86 22.59
C ASP A 296 9.79 19.43 22.20
N LEU A 297 10.80 19.85 22.98
CA LEU A 297 12.23 19.55 22.74
C LEU A 297 12.68 18.22 23.35
N HIS A 298 11.89 17.63 24.26
CA HIS A 298 12.34 16.49 25.06
C HIS A 298 12.56 15.23 24.27
N HIS A 299 11.57 14.82 23.48
CA HIS A 299 11.58 13.51 22.80
C HIS A 299 12.76 13.41 21.80
N GLY A 300 12.87 14.33 20.85
CA GLY A 300 13.95 14.33 19.86
C GLY A 300 15.34 14.48 20.48
N THR A 301 15.45 15.25 21.59
CA THR A 301 16.69 15.37 22.35
C THR A 301 17.06 14.05 23.03
N SER A 302 16.10 13.37 23.64
CA SER A 302 16.31 12.07 24.29
C SER A 302 16.74 11.00 23.29
N VAL A 303 16.08 10.93 22.14
CA VAL A 303 16.47 10.02 21.06
C VAL A 303 17.90 10.29 20.59
N SER A 304 18.23 11.57 20.38
CA SER A 304 19.59 11.96 19.99
C SER A 304 20.63 11.63 21.06
N SER A 305 20.29 11.75 22.35
CA SER A 305 21.21 11.42 23.46
C SER A 305 21.60 9.95 23.46
N ILE A 306 20.64 9.04 23.20
CA ILE A 306 20.89 7.60 23.13
C ILE A 306 21.80 7.26 21.95
N ILE A 307 21.62 7.90 20.81
CA ILE A 307 22.46 7.68 19.63
C ILE A 307 23.89 8.22 19.85
N VAL A 308 24.00 9.38 20.47
CA VAL A 308 25.29 10.04 20.72
C VAL A 308 26.07 9.38 21.85
N ASP A 309 25.43 9.07 22.97
CA ASP A 309 26.09 8.63 24.20
C ASP A 309 25.39 7.44 24.88
N GLY A 310 24.85 6.52 24.08
CA GLY A 310 24.22 5.30 24.58
C GLY A 310 25.10 4.51 25.56
N PRO A 311 26.37 4.24 25.23
CA PRO A 311 27.32 3.58 26.16
C PRO A 311 27.49 4.31 27.48
N GLY A 312 27.55 5.65 27.45
CA GLY A 312 27.65 6.46 28.66
C GLY A 312 26.36 6.53 29.49
N LEU A 313 25.21 6.43 28.83
CA LEU A 313 23.89 6.41 29.47
C LEU A 313 23.55 5.04 30.08
N ASN A 314 23.95 3.98 29.41
CA ASN A 314 23.72 2.60 29.88
C ASN A 314 24.91 1.69 29.54
N PRO A 315 25.98 1.70 30.38
CA PRO A 315 27.18 0.89 30.12
C PRO A 315 26.94 -0.63 30.07
N LEU A 316 25.85 -1.12 30.67
CA LEU A 316 25.50 -2.53 30.62
C LEU A 316 24.98 -3.00 29.24
N MET A 317 24.56 -2.05 28.41
CA MET A 317 24.08 -2.29 27.04
C MET A 317 25.06 -1.80 25.96
N ASP A 318 26.30 -1.51 26.34
CA ASP A 318 27.34 -1.14 25.38
C ASP A 318 27.69 -2.34 24.50
N ASP A 319 27.41 -2.23 23.21
CA ASP A 319 27.71 -3.25 22.20
C ASP A 319 29.06 -3.04 21.51
N GLY A 320 29.83 -2.04 21.95
CA GLY A 320 31.14 -1.69 21.39
C GLY A 320 31.07 -0.89 20.08
N CYS A 321 29.90 -0.49 19.60
CA CYS A 321 29.77 0.31 18.38
C CYS A 321 30.26 1.76 18.56
N GLY A 322 30.38 2.25 19.80
CA GLY A 322 30.82 3.59 20.11
C GLY A 322 29.76 4.66 19.97
N ASN A 323 30.19 5.87 19.68
CA ASN A 323 29.35 7.05 19.60
C ASN A 323 29.10 7.43 18.12
N PHE A 324 27.97 8.05 17.82
CA PHE A 324 27.62 8.51 16.47
C PHE A 324 27.30 10.00 16.46
N LYS A 325 27.67 10.67 15.37
CA LYS A 325 27.19 12.03 15.12
C LYS A 325 25.73 11.99 14.68
N VAL A 326 24.98 13.02 15.03
CA VAL A 326 23.57 13.13 14.66
C VAL A 326 23.35 14.34 13.75
N ARG A 327 22.63 14.15 12.65
CA ARG A 327 22.00 15.22 11.92
C ARG A 327 20.51 15.18 12.25
N HIS A 328 20.06 16.13 13.06
CA HIS A 328 18.72 16.12 13.64
C HIS A 328 17.78 17.06 12.89
N PHE A 329 16.64 16.56 12.50
CA PHE A 329 15.59 17.31 11.82
C PHE A 329 14.33 17.34 12.68
N GLY A 330 14.09 18.47 13.34
CA GLY A 330 12.87 18.71 14.10
C GLY A 330 11.74 19.11 13.19
N ILE A 331 10.77 18.22 12.96
CA ILE A 331 9.68 18.42 12.00
C ILE A 331 8.29 18.57 12.64
N SER A 332 8.13 18.16 13.89
CA SER A 332 6.85 18.17 14.61
C SER A 332 7.02 18.72 16.02
N PRO A 333 6.27 19.75 16.44
CA PRO A 333 6.22 20.22 17.81
C PRO A 333 5.08 19.53 18.58
N GLY A 334 4.96 18.21 18.52
CA GLY A 334 3.93 17.50 19.27
C GLY A 334 2.49 17.91 18.92
N GLY A 335 1.83 17.21 18.01
CA GLY A 335 0.37 17.20 17.90
C GLY A 335 -0.33 18.23 17.01
N LYS A 336 0.38 19.10 16.27
CA LYS A 336 -0.27 20.18 15.49
C LYS A 336 -0.10 20.12 13.96
N TYR A 337 0.47 19.05 13.41
CA TYR A 337 0.71 18.92 11.96
C TYR A 337 -0.02 17.74 11.35
N SER A 338 -0.52 17.94 10.13
CA SER A 338 -1.14 16.85 9.40
C SER A 338 -0.10 15.80 8.99
N SER A 339 -0.47 14.54 9.00
CA SER A 339 0.37 13.44 8.52
C SER A 339 0.87 13.68 7.10
N PHE A 340 0.10 14.38 6.28
CA PHE A 340 0.49 14.74 4.93
C PHE A 340 1.71 15.67 4.94
N THR A 341 1.70 16.70 5.78
CA THR A 341 2.82 17.66 5.93
C THR A 341 4.06 16.94 6.46
N ILE A 342 3.91 16.06 7.46
CA ILE A 342 5.00 15.24 8.00
C ILE A 342 5.60 14.36 6.91
N MET A 343 4.79 13.63 6.15
CA MET A 343 5.26 12.78 5.05
C MET A 343 6.01 13.57 3.98
N THR A 344 5.55 14.76 3.64
CA THR A 344 6.22 15.63 2.66
C THR A 344 7.58 16.10 3.18
N LYS A 345 7.67 16.49 4.46
CA LYS A 345 8.94 16.87 5.10
C LYS A 345 9.92 15.71 5.16
N ILE A 346 9.50 14.52 5.58
CA ILE A 346 10.34 13.31 5.61
C ILE A 346 10.93 13.03 4.23
N GLU A 347 10.10 13.01 3.19
CA GLU A 347 10.55 12.74 1.84
C GLU A 347 11.60 13.74 1.37
N LYS A 348 11.36 15.03 1.59
CA LYS A 348 12.28 16.11 1.23
C LYS A 348 13.60 15.95 1.97
N ILE A 349 13.57 15.77 3.30
CA ILE A 349 14.76 15.64 4.15
C ILE A 349 15.65 14.47 3.66
N VAL A 350 15.07 13.30 3.46
CA VAL A 350 15.84 12.12 3.05
C VAL A 350 16.44 12.29 1.65
N LYS A 351 15.69 12.86 0.70
CA LYS A 351 16.20 13.14 -0.65
C LYS A 351 17.31 14.18 -0.71
N GLU A 352 17.23 15.20 0.15
CA GLU A 352 18.24 16.28 0.21
C GLU A 352 19.50 15.90 0.99
N ASN A 353 19.51 14.76 1.70
CA ASN A 353 20.64 14.27 2.50
C ASN A 353 21.07 12.84 2.08
N PRO A 354 21.53 12.63 0.84
CA PRO A 354 21.87 11.30 0.32
C PRO A 354 23.15 10.72 0.96
N ASP A 355 23.94 11.52 1.64
CA ASP A 355 25.12 11.12 2.41
C ASP A 355 24.77 10.36 3.68
N ILE A 356 23.59 10.56 4.24
CA ILE A 356 23.11 9.82 5.42
C ILE A 356 22.56 8.45 4.98
N LYS A 357 23.16 7.38 5.52
CA LYS A 357 22.78 5.99 5.17
C LYS A 357 21.87 5.33 6.21
N VAL A 358 21.86 5.82 7.42
CA VAL A 358 21.04 5.30 8.52
C VAL A 358 20.16 6.42 9.06
N TRP A 359 18.87 6.14 9.16
CA TRP A 359 17.87 7.07 9.64
C TRP A 359 17.09 6.49 10.82
N ASN A 360 16.95 7.28 11.86
CA ASN A 360 15.99 7.04 12.92
C ASN A 360 14.75 7.92 12.67
N LEU A 361 13.59 7.29 12.68
CA LEU A 361 12.30 7.94 12.58
C LEU A 361 11.44 7.49 13.77
N SER A 362 11.44 8.27 14.83
CA SER A 362 10.72 7.98 16.08
C SER A 362 9.39 8.73 16.15
N LEU A 363 8.66 8.74 15.05
CA LEU A 363 7.32 9.32 14.97
C LEU A 363 6.30 8.18 14.89
N GLY A 364 5.34 8.19 15.79
CA GLY A 364 4.29 7.18 15.90
C GLY A 364 2.90 7.78 16.07
N SER A 365 1.89 6.92 16.05
CA SER A 365 0.51 7.24 16.38
C SER A 365 -0.07 6.12 17.21
N GLU A 366 -0.84 6.47 18.25
CA GLU A 366 -1.58 5.50 19.06
C GLU A 366 -2.87 5.00 18.38
N LYS A 367 -3.26 5.64 17.28
CA LYS A 367 -4.47 5.24 16.57
C LYS A 367 -4.27 3.92 15.86
N GLU A 368 -5.27 3.04 15.96
CA GLU A 368 -5.29 1.78 15.23
C GLU A 368 -5.22 2.04 13.73
N ILE A 369 -4.20 1.48 13.09
CA ILE A 369 -4.16 1.38 11.64
C ILE A 369 -5.10 0.24 11.24
N GLU A 370 -5.88 0.43 10.19
CA GLU A 370 -6.71 -0.65 9.66
C GLU A 370 -5.83 -1.88 9.37
N LYS A 371 -6.09 -2.98 10.05
CA LYS A 371 -5.21 -4.18 10.14
C LYS A 371 -4.81 -4.80 8.80
N ASN A 372 -5.50 -4.42 7.73
CA ASN A 372 -5.31 -4.99 6.39
C ASN A 372 -4.61 -4.03 5.41
N PHE A 373 -4.11 -2.89 5.88
CA PHE A 373 -3.51 -1.88 5.00
C PHE A 373 -2.09 -1.52 5.41
N ILE A 374 -1.27 -1.21 4.43
CA ILE A 374 -0.02 -0.48 4.65
C ILE A 374 -0.37 1.00 4.64
N SER A 375 -0.11 1.73 5.72
CA SER A 375 -0.36 3.16 5.78
C SER A 375 0.43 3.94 4.72
N SER A 376 -0.05 5.12 4.34
CA SER A 376 0.67 6.00 3.40
C SER A 376 2.09 6.34 3.91
N LEU A 377 2.27 6.48 5.22
CA LEU A 377 3.58 6.66 5.85
C LEU A 377 4.45 5.40 5.66
N GLY A 378 3.90 4.20 5.87
CA GLY A 378 4.61 2.94 5.62
C GLY A 378 5.06 2.78 4.17
N VAL A 379 4.19 3.14 3.21
CA VAL A 379 4.55 3.16 1.77
C VAL A 379 5.69 4.15 1.51
N LEU A 380 5.64 5.34 2.10
CA LEU A 380 6.70 6.34 1.98
C LEU A 380 8.03 5.81 2.50
N ILE A 381 8.06 5.32 3.75
CA ILE A 381 9.29 4.83 4.40
C ILE A 381 9.91 3.72 3.55
N ILE A 382 9.12 2.74 3.11
CA ILE A 382 9.62 1.65 2.26
C ILE A 382 10.18 2.21 0.94
N SER A 383 9.51 3.19 0.32
CA SER A 383 9.99 3.79 -0.93
C SER A 383 11.33 4.51 -0.77
N LEU A 384 11.56 5.16 0.38
CA LEU A 384 12.80 5.87 0.68
C LEU A 384 13.97 4.93 0.98
N ILE A 385 13.73 3.83 1.69
CA ILE A 385 14.76 2.80 1.96
C ILE A 385 15.34 2.25 0.65
N PHE A 386 14.50 2.06 -0.38
CA PHE A 386 14.93 1.48 -1.65
C PHE A 386 15.54 2.48 -2.65
N VAL A 387 15.32 3.78 -2.48
CA VAL A 387 15.94 4.81 -3.35
C VAL A 387 17.38 5.12 -2.90
N GLY A 388 17.70 4.95 -1.62
CA GLY A 388 19.03 5.27 -1.05
C GLY A 388 20.09 4.17 -1.15
N THR A 389 19.76 2.97 -1.63
CA THR A 389 20.64 1.78 -1.53
C THR A 389 21.21 1.25 -2.84
N ILE A 390 21.14 2.00 -3.94
CA ILE A 390 21.75 1.56 -5.20
C ILE A 390 22.77 2.62 -5.66
N PRO A 391 24.09 2.30 -5.67
CA PRO A 391 25.08 3.05 -6.45
C PRO A 391 24.85 2.83 -7.95
#